data_0bc0cab9233fe4e47dd1e0031a88d160
#
_entry.id   0bc0cab9233fe4e47dd1e0031a88d160
#
_cell.length_a   1.000
_cell.length_b   1.000
_cell.length_c   1.000
_cell.angle_alpha   90.00
_cell.angle_beta   90.00
_cell.angle_gamma   90.00
#
_symmetry.space_group_name_H-M   'P 1'
#
loop_
_entity.id
_entity.type
_entity.pdbx_description
1 polymer ?
#
loop_
_entity_poly.entity_id
_entity_poly.type
_entity_poly.pdbx_seq_one_letter_code
_entity_poly.pdbx_strand_id
1 'polypeptide(L)'
;MFYYVDGTVTVLEQGLAVIDCGGVGYACHASQNTIGKLKIGAHARLLTYLNVREDIFELYGFIDEEEQSCFKMMLGVSGVGPKAALSIL
;
A
#
# COMPACT_ATOMS: atom_id res chain seq x y z
N MET A 1 14.06 -6.08 1.40
CA MET A 1 12.68 -5.86 1.90
C MET A 1 12.34 -4.38 1.79
N PHE A 2 11.14 -4.09 1.34
CA PHE A 2 10.72 -2.69 1.16
C PHE A 2 10.12 -2.18 2.45
N TYR A 3 10.71 -1.15 3.04
CA TYR A 3 10.18 -0.53 4.23
C TYR A 3 9.19 0.57 3.89
N TYR A 4 9.57 1.40 2.93
CA TYR A 4 8.67 2.42 2.37
C TYR A 4 9.07 2.70 0.93
N VAL A 5 8.16 3.31 0.19
CA VAL A 5 8.45 3.88 -1.13
C VAL A 5 8.21 5.39 -1.04
N ASP A 6 9.09 6.15 -1.67
CA ASP A 6 9.09 7.61 -1.59
C ASP A 6 9.33 8.16 -2.99
N GLY A 7 8.36 8.89 -3.51
CA GLY A 7 8.47 9.40 -4.86
C GLY A 7 7.25 10.19 -5.29
N THR A 8 7.00 10.18 -6.59
CA THR A 8 5.88 10.94 -7.18
C THR A 8 4.72 10.00 -7.47
N VAL A 9 3.53 10.42 -7.08
CA VAL A 9 2.31 9.67 -7.39
C VAL A 9 2.00 9.84 -8.88
N THR A 10 2.01 8.74 -9.62
CA THR A 10 1.79 8.77 -11.07
C THR A 10 0.48 8.15 -11.51
N VAL A 11 -0.04 7.20 -10.74
CA VAL A 11 -1.31 6.55 -11.06
C VAL A 11 -2.12 6.40 -9.78
N LEU A 12 -3.42 6.71 -9.87
CA LEU A 12 -4.37 6.43 -8.80
C LEU A 12 -5.56 5.74 -9.44
N GLU A 13 -5.80 4.51 -9.01
CA GLU A 13 -6.96 3.72 -9.44
C GLU A 13 -7.67 3.23 -8.20
N GLN A 14 -8.81 2.60 -8.37
CA GLN A 14 -9.52 2.04 -7.23
C GLN A 14 -8.64 0.97 -6.58
N GLY A 15 -8.21 1.25 -5.35
CA GLY A 15 -7.43 0.30 -4.58
C GLY A 15 -5.96 0.21 -4.96
N LEU A 16 -5.47 1.06 -5.88
CA LEU A 16 -4.08 0.98 -6.34
C LEU A 16 -3.47 2.37 -6.50
N ALA A 17 -2.27 2.54 -5.98
CA ALA A 17 -1.48 3.74 -6.17
C ALA A 17 -0.10 3.36 -6.71
N VAL A 18 0.36 4.07 -7.72
CA VAL A 18 1.71 3.87 -8.26
C VAL A 18 2.59 5.04 -7.84
N ILE A 19 3.70 4.72 -7.19
CA ILE A 19 4.70 5.71 -6.76
C ILE A 19 5.93 5.53 -7.62
N ASP A 20 6.28 6.58 -8.35
CA ASP A 20 7.47 6.57 -9.20
C ASP A 20 8.68 6.99 -8.37
N CYS A 21 9.59 6.06 -8.18
CA CYS A 21 10.82 6.27 -7.41
C CYS A 21 12.00 6.22 -8.36
N GLY A 22 12.36 7.36 -8.92
CA GLY A 22 13.52 7.45 -9.81
C GLY A 22 13.38 6.67 -11.10
N GLY A 23 12.18 6.57 -11.64
CA GLY A 23 11.93 5.85 -12.89
C GLY A 23 11.39 4.44 -12.70
N VAL A 24 11.26 3.97 -11.45
CA VAL A 24 10.63 2.69 -11.16
C VAL A 24 9.26 2.96 -10.54
N GLY A 25 8.21 2.46 -11.17
CA GLY A 25 6.85 2.63 -10.65
C GLY A 25 6.47 1.45 -9.76
N TYR A 26 6.30 1.71 -8.47
CA TYR A 26 5.86 0.70 -7.52
C TYR A 26 4.35 0.74 -7.39
N ALA A 27 3.69 -0.33 -7.80
CA ALA A 27 2.24 -0.45 -7.70
C ALA A 27 1.88 -0.98 -6.32
N CYS A 28 1.23 -0.15 -5.53
CA CYS A 28 0.88 -0.49 -4.16
C CYS A 28 -0.63 -0.60 -4.02
N HIS A 29 -1.09 -1.74 -3.52
CA HIS A 29 -2.49 -1.85 -3.11
C HIS A 29 -2.68 -0.96 -1.89
N ALA A 30 -3.71 -0.13 -1.90
CA ALA A 30 -3.92 0.85 -0.85
C ALA A 30 -5.40 1.01 -0.54
N SER A 31 -5.68 1.39 0.71
CA SER A 31 -7.04 1.63 1.16
C SER A 31 -7.59 2.91 0.54
N GLN A 32 -8.90 3.08 0.59
CA GLN A 32 -9.53 4.32 0.15
C GLN A 32 -9.05 5.51 0.99
N ASN A 33 -8.79 5.28 2.26
CA ASN A 33 -8.24 6.32 3.14
C ASN A 33 -6.89 6.83 2.63
N THR A 34 -5.99 5.92 2.27
CA THR A 34 -4.69 6.29 1.71
C THR A 34 -4.85 6.95 0.35
N ILE A 35 -5.62 6.34 -0.55
CA ILE A 35 -5.84 6.86 -1.91
C ILE A 35 -6.41 8.28 -1.85
N GLY A 36 -7.35 8.53 -0.94
CA GLY A 36 -7.98 9.84 -0.80
C GLY A 36 -7.03 10.94 -0.34
N LYS A 37 -5.89 10.58 0.22
CA LYS A 37 -4.88 11.53 0.68
C LYS A 37 -3.76 11.74 -0.33
N LEU A 38 -3.78 11.01 -1.44
CA LEU A 38 -2.76 11.11 -2.48
C LEU A 38 -3.27 11.97 -3.63
N LYS A 39 -2.32 12.57 -4.35
CA LYS A 39 -2.64 13.41 -5.50
C LYS A 39 -1.63 13.13 -6.61
N ILE A 40 -2.13 12.87 -7.81
CA ILE A 40 -1.26 12.64 -8.96
C ILE A 40 -0.35 13.84 -9.19
N GLY A 41 0.93 13.59 -9.38
CA GLY A 41 1.95 14.60 -9.59
C GLY A 41 2.59 15.11 -8.31
N ALA A 42 2.01 14.81 -7.14
CA ALA A 42 2.57 15.23 -5.86
C ALA A 42 3.50 14.17 -5.30
N HIS A 43 4.40 14.60 -4.44
CA HIS A 43 5.30 13.70 -3.72
C HIS A 43 4.55 12.98 -2.61
N ALA A 44 4.87 11.71 -2.42
CA ALA A 44 4.29 10.93 -1.32
C ALA A 44 5.27 9.86 -0.87
N ARG A 45 5.13 9.50 0.40
CA ARG A 45 5.83 8.35 0.98
C ARG A 45 4.78 7.40 1.53
N LEU A 46 4.84 6.16 1.09
CA LEU A 46 3.96 5.12 1.62
C LEU A 46 4.78 4.09 2.37
N LEU A 47 4.37 3.79 3.59
CA LEU A 47 4.92 2.64 4.31
C LEU A 47 4.39 1.39 3.64
N THR A 48 5.19 0.33 3.61
CA THR A 48 4.84 -0.83 2.79
C THR A 48 4.78 -2.12 3.58
N TYR A 49 4.02 -3.05 3.02
CA TYR A 49 4.00 -4.43 3.44
C TYR A 49 4.08 -5.30 2.18
N LEU A 50 5.08 -6.16 2.12
CA LEU A 50 5.28 -7.03 0.97
C LEU A 50 4.66 -8.40 1.26
N ASN A 51 3.69 -8.80 0.45
CA ASN A 51 3.04 -10.09 0.55
C ASN A 51 3.61 -11.01 -0.52
N VAL A 52 4.45 -11.96 -0.09
CA VAL A 52 5.08 -12.92 -1.00
C VAL A 52 4.60 -14.31 -0.63
N ARG A 53 4.03 -14.99 -1.60
CA ARG A 53 3.65 -16.38 -1.51
C ARG A 53 4.13 -17.10 -2.74
N GLU A 54 3.86 -18.37 -2.86
CA GLU A 54 4.33 -19.19 -3.97
C GLU A 54 4.01 -18.59 -5.34
N ASP A 55 2.80 -18.06 -5.49
CA ASP A 55 2.33 -17.48 -6.74
C ASP A 55 1.85 -16.03 -6.61
N ILE A 56 2.16 -15.38 -5.49
CA ILE A 56 1.74 -14.00 -5.22
C ILE A 56 2.94 -13.16 -4.82
N PHE A 57 3.03 -11.99 -5.43
CA PHE A 57 4.05 -11.01 -5.11
C PHE A 57 3.39 -9.64 -5.19
N GLU A 58 2.89 -9.16 -4.04
CA GLU A 58 2.11 -7.93 -3.99
C GLU A 58 2.64 -6.98 -2.95
N LEU A 59 2.63 -5.70 -3.29
CA LEU A 59 3.05 -4.65 -2.38
C LEU A 59 1.82 -3.88 -1.90
N TYR A 60 1.74 -3.66 -0.60
CA TYR A 60 0.68 -2.85 0.03
C TYR A 60 1.29 -1.58 0.56
N GLY A 61 0.58 -0.46 0.39
CA GLY A 61 1.07 0.85 0.82
C GLY A 61 0.11 1.55 1.76
N PHE A 62 0.67 2.24 2.75
CA PHE A 62 -0.09 2.92 3.80
C PHE A 62 0.41 4.34 3.96
N ILE A 63 -0.54 5.27 4.16
CA ILE A 63 -0.19 6.68 4.29
C ILE A 63 0.54 6.97 5.61
N ASP A 64 0.29 6.19 6.66
CA ASP A 64 0.91 6.40 7.96
C ASP A 64 1.08 5.08 8.72
N GLU A 65 1.80 5.16 9.86
CA GLU A 65 2.08 4.00 10.69
C GLU A 65 0.83 3.42 11.33
N GLU A 66 -0.14 4.26 11.66
CA GLU A 66 -1.37 3.81 12.29
C GLU A 66 -2.13 2.87 11.37
N GLU A 67 -2.25 3.24 10.10
CA GLU A 67 -2.93 2.40 9.12
C GLU A 67 -2.18 1.09 8.90
N GLN A 68 -0.85 1.17 8.78
CA GLN A 68 -0.02 -0.02 8.62
C GLN A 68 -0.14 -0.96 9.80
N SER A 69 -0.11 -0.42 11.02
CA SER A 69 -0.22 -1.22 12.23
C SER A 69 -1.58 -1.91 12.32
N CYS A 70 -2.63 -1.19 11.97
CA CYS A 70 -3.99 -1.76 11.97
C CYS A 70 -4.09 -2.91 10.97
N PHE A 71 -3.52 -2.73 9.79
CA PHE A 71 -3.48 -3.78 8.76
C PHE A 71 -2.77 -5.03 9.28
N LYS A 72 -1.60 -4.85 9.89
CA LYS A 72 -0.82 -5.98 10.40
C LYS A 72 -1.55 -6.71 11.53
N MET A 73 -2.23 -5.98 12.38
CA MET A 73 -3.04 -6.58 13.45
C MET A 73 -4.16 -7.45 12.87
N MET A 74 -4.81 -6.97 11.83
CA MET A 74 -5.90 -7.73 11.19
C MET A 74 -5.40 -8.98 10.51
N LEU A 75 -4.19 -8.97 9.97
CA LEU A 75 -3.58 -10.17 9.39
C LEU A 75 -3.37 -11.27 10.43
N GLY A 76 -3.24 -10.91 11.70
CA GLY A 76 -3.11 -11.86 12.79
C GLY A 76 -4.42 -12.55 13.17
N VAL A 77 -5.54 -12.08 12.62
CA VAL A 77 -6.85 -12.68 12.90
C VAL A 77 -7.08 -13.83 11.92
N SER A 78 -7.48 -14.97 12.47
CA SER A 78 -7.73 -16.17 11.66
C SER A 78 -8.78 -15.88 10.57
N GLY A 79 -8.48 -16.25 9.35
CA GLY A 79 -9.38 -16.07 8.21
C GLY A 79 -9.33 -14.71 7.55
N VAL A 80 -8.50 -13.78 8.05
CA VAL A 80 -8.38 -12.46 7.43
C VAL A 80 -7.10 -12.42 6.60
N GLY A 81 -7.27 -12.35 5.29
CA GLY A 81 -6.14 -12.18 4.38
C GLY A 81 -5.86 -10.70 4.09
N PRO A 82 -4.79 -10.42 3.32
CA PRO A 82 -4.40 -9.03 3.05
C PRO A 82 -5.48 -8.17 2.39
N LYS A 83 -6.21 -8.71 1.43
CA LYS A 83 -7.24 -7.93 0.75
C LYS A 83 -8.42 -7.62 1.66
N ALA A 84 -8.81 -8.58 2.50
CA ALA A 84 -9.87 -8.36 3.48
C ALA A 84 -9.43 -7.34 4.52
N ALA A 85 -8.20 -7.44 5.00
CA ALA A 85 -7.65 -6.48 5.95
C ALA A 85 -7.65 -5.06 5.36
N LEU A 86 -7.24 -4.93 4.11
CA LEU A 86 -7.19 -3.63 3.44
C LEU A 86 -8.59 -3.02 3.31
N SER A 87 -9.59 -3.83 3.03
CA SER A 87 -10.96 -3.33 2.82
C SER A 87 -11.62 -2.82 4.11
N ILE A 88 -11.08 -3.22 5.26
CA ILE A 88 -11.62 -2.79 6.56
C ILE A 88 -11.10 -1.41 6.96
N LEU A 89 -9.97 -1.00 6.41
CA LEU A 89 -9.33 0.28 6.76
C LEU A 89 -10.11 1.50 6.30
#